data_211572c607a1ec64edcdd0f80b0b05bf
#
_entry.id   211572c607a1ec64edcdd0f80b0b05bf
#
_cell.length_a   1.000
_cell.length_b   1.000
_cell.length_c   1.000
_cell.angle_alpha   90.00
_cell.angle_beta   90.00
_cell.angle_gamma   90.00
#
_symmetry.space_group_name_H-M   'P 1'
#
loop_
_entity.id
_entity.type
_entity.pdbx_description
1 polymer ?
#
loop_
_entity_poly.entity_id
_entity_poly.type
_entity_poly.pdbx_seq_one_letter_code
_entity_poly.pdbx_strand_id
1 'polypeptide(L)'
;MLCGREDTTLAAPDRAKISRGGLRWALEALVLDHLTVSRAAAGLGVSWHTANTAILAEGKRRLIEDPGRFAGVTTIGVDEHVWRHTRRGDRYVTVIIDLTPVREKRGPARLLDMVEGRSKQVFKTWLEERSWAWRERIEVVAMDGFTGFKTAAQEVLPDAVPVMDPFHVVQLAGDALDRTRQRVQQETLGHRGRRGDPLYGVRRSLRTGEAFLTQKQHERLDAVFADPAHADVWRAWRVYQQVVAAYRERFSGNGRRRLRELIDVVRATTPAWFVELRKLGYTLERRRQDILAYFDHPRTSNGPTEAINGRLEHLRGSALGFRNLTNYIARSLLEAGGFRPLLHPQFR
;
A
#
# COMPACT_ATOMS: atom_id res chain seq x y z
N MET A 1 -51.03 15.70 1.18
CA MET A 1 -49.63 15.23 0.95
C MET A 1 -49.42 15.08 -0.54
N LEU A 2 -48.81 16.07 -1.20
CA LEU A 2 -48.43 15.97 -2.61
C LEU A 2 -47.17 15.17 -2.66
N CYS A 3 -47.26 13.91 -3.11
CA CYS A 3 -46.15 13.07 -3.44
C CYS A 3 -45.47 13.67 -4.69
N GLY A 4 -44.42 14.47 -4.51
CA GLY A 4 -43.69 15.07 -5.61
C GLY A 4 -42.95 13.95 -6.39
N ARG A 5 -43.51 13.50 -7.50
CA ARG A 5 -42.74 12.76 -8.51
C ARG A 5 -41.65 13.71 -9.01
N GLU A 6 -40.41 13.34 -8.72
CA GLU A 6 -39.26 14.04 -9.28
C GLU A 6 -39.30 13.92 -10.80
N ASP A 7 -39.56 14.99 -11.52
CA ASP A 7 -39.53 15.01 -12.96
C ASP A 7 -38.07 14.91 -13.44
N THR A 8 -37.65 13.71 -13.85
CA THR A 8 -36.29 13.42 -14.32
C THR A 8 -35.98 14.05 -15.68
N THR A 9 -36.94 14.61 -16.36
CA THR A 9 -36.76 15.27 -17.67
C THR A 9 -36.28 16.73 -17.51
N LEU A 10 -36.44 17.35 -16.35
CA LEU A 10 -35.98 18.71 -16.10
C LEU A 10 -34.43 18.81 -16.12
N ALA A 11 -33.97 19.93 -16.70
CA ALA A 11 -32.52 20.21 -16.79
C ALA A 11 -31.86 20.37 -15.39
N ALA A 12 -32.63 20.69 -14.36
CA ALA A 12 -32.19 20.79 -12.98
C ALA A 12 -33.31 20.37 -12.02
N PRO A 13 -32.99 19.79 -10.84
CA PRO A 13 -33.95 19.66 -9.74
C PRO A 13 -34.42 21.03 -9.28
N ASP A 14 -35.60 21.08 -8.61
CA ASP A 14 -36.12 22.30 -8.07
C ASP A 14 -35.08 23.00 -7.14
N ARG A 15 -34.92 24.32 -7.30
CA ARG A 15 -33.94 25.14 -6.56
C ARG A 15 -32.48 24.73 -6.65
N ALA A 16 -32.10 23.80 -7.54
CA ALA A 16 -30.71 23.40 -7.73
C ALA A 16 -29.89 24.53 -8.39
N LYS A 17 -28.72 24.79 -7.86
CA LYS A 17 -27.77 25.79 -8.40
C LYS A 17 -26.92 25.26 -9.56
N ILE A 18 -26.94 23.96 -9.80
CA ILE A 18 -26.18 23.28 -10.86
C ILE A 18 -27.15 22.37 -11.63
N SER A 19 -27.14 22.48 -12.96
CA SER A 19 -27.92 21.59 -13.82
C SER A 19 -27.44 20.14 -13.75
N ARG A 20 -28.30 19.19 -14.12
CA ARG A 20 -27.92 17.75 -14.19
C ARG A 20 -26.74 17.53 -15.13
N GLY A 21 -26.70 18.22 -16.28
CA GLY A 21 -25.59 18.17 -17.22
C GLY A 21 -24.29 18.74 -16.66
N GLY A 22 -24.38 19.90 -16.01
CA GLY A 22 -23.21 20.52 -15.35
C GLY A 22 -22.65 19.66 -14.21
N LEU A 23 -23.53 19.04 -13.41
CA LEU A 23 -23.12 18.14 -12.34
C LEU A 23 -22.45 16.86 -12.88
N ARG A 24 -23.03 16.30 -13.94
CA ARG A 24 -22.44 15.15 -14.65
C ARG A 24 -21.05 15.51 -15.17
N TRP A 25 -20.91 16.62 -15.92
CA TRP A 25 -19.62 17.10 -16.40
C TRP A 25 -18.60 17.25 -15.27
N ALA A 26 -19.00 17.90 -14.16
CA ALA A 26 -18.09 18.11 -13.04
C ALA A 26 -17.63 16.80 -12.39
N LEU A 27 -18.52 15.81 -12.25
CA LEU A 27 -18.17 14.50 -11.73
C LEU A 27 -17.21 13.76 -12.69
N GLU A 28 -17.49 13.79 -14.00
CA GLU A 28 -16.63 13.22 -15.05
C GLU A 28 -15.26 13.90 -15.03
N ALA A 29 -15.20 15.22 -14.99
CA ALA A 29 -13.95 15.99 -14.96
C ALA A 29 -13.10 15.68 -13.70
N LEU A 30 -13.73 15.45 -12.54
CA LEU A 30 -13.02 15.04 -11.34
C LEU A 30 -12.43 13.62 -11.44
N VAL A 31 -13.19 12.69 -12.00
CA VAL A 31 -12.80 11.26 -12.03
C VAL A 31 -11.91 10.93 -13.23
N LEU A 32 -12.18 11.52 -14.41
CA LEU A 32 -11.46 11.23 -15.65
C LEU A 32 -10.22 12.11 -15.83
N ASP A 33 -10.37 13.43 -15.56
CA ASP A 33 -9.36 14.44 -15.84
C ASP A 33 -8.60 14.90 -14.58
N HIS A 34 -8.95 14.32 -13.41
CA HIS A 34 -8.36 14.68 -12.11
C HIS A 34 -8.48 16.18 -11.77
N LEU A 35 -9.56 16.82 -12.24
CA LEU A 35 -9.80 18.23 -12.02
C LEU A 35 -10.03 18.50 -10.53
N THR A 36 -9.51 19.62 -10.03
CA THR A 36 -9.82 20.04 -8.65
C THR A 36 -11.24 20.57 -8.55
N VAL A 37 -11.87 20.44 -7.36
CA VAL A 37 -13.20 21.03 -7.12
C VAL A 37 -13.21 22.54 -7.37
N SER A 38 -12.12 23.24 -7.08
CA SER A 38 -12.00 24.68 -7.33
C SER A 38 -12.11 25.02 -8.82
N ARG A 39 -11.45 24.23 -9.68
CA ARG A 39 -11.55 24.41 -11.13
C ARG A 39 -12.93 24.05 -11.66
N ALA A 40 -13.52 22.96 -11.17
CA ALA A 40 -14.88 22.59 -11.54
C ALA A 40 -15.89 23.66 -11.11
N ALA A 41 -15.75 24.22 -9.91
CA ALA A 41 -16.59 25.33 -9.41
C ALA A 41 -16.47 26.58 -10.27
N ALA A 42 -15.25 26.94 -10.67
CA ALA A 42 -15.02 28.07 -11.57
C ALA A 42 -15.65 27.83 -12.95
N GLY A 43 -15.52 26.64 -13.54
CA GLY A 43 -16.16 26.28 -14.82
C GLY A 43 -17.69 26.28 -14.76
N LEU A 44 -18.27 25.98 -13.60
CA LEU A 44 -19.73 26.00 -13.37
C LEU A 44 -20.27 27.39 -12.96
N GLY A 45 -19.39 28.36 -12.68
CA GLY A 45 -19.80 29.67 -12.17
C GLY A 45 -20.45 29.64 -10.79
N VAL A 46 -20.09 28.69 -9.92
CA VAL A 46 -20.66 28.53 -8.56
C VAL A 46 -19.57 28.59 -7.48
N SER A 47 -19.97 28.74 -6.23
CA SER A 47 -19.04 28.70 -5.11
C SER A 47 -18.43 27.30 -4.96
N TRP A 48 -17.21 27.25 -4.42
CA TRP A 48 -16.54 25.97 -4.10
C TRP A 48 -17.41 25.06 -3.23
N HIS A 49 -18.08 25.65 -2.22
CA HIS A 49 -18.96 24.89 -1.33
C HIS A 49 -20.11 24.23 -2.08
N THR A 50 -20.79 25.01 -2.96
CA THR A 50 -21.90 24.51 -3.80
C THR A 50 -21.41 23.36 -4.70
N ALA A 51 -20.29 23.53 -5.39
CA ALA A 51 -19.71 22.50 -6.26
C ALA A 51 -19.31 21.26 -5.46
N ASN A 52 -18.56 21.43 -4.36
CA ASN A 52 -18.08 20.30 -3.55
C ASN A 52 -19.26 19.46 -3.01
N THR A 53 -20.27 20.11 -2.42
CA THR A 53 -21.44 19.42 -1.86
C THR A 53 -22.19 18.64 -2.94
N ALA A 54 -22.48 19.28 -4.08
CA ALA A 54 -23.22 18.63 -5.16
C ALA A 54 -22.45 17.49 -5.81
N ILE A 55 -21.15 17.68 -6.12
CA ILE A 55 -20.32 16.65 -6.76
C ILE A 55 -20.13 15.44 -5.82
N LEU A 56 -19.88 15.67 -4.52
CA LEU A 56 -19.72 14.57 -3.58
C LEU A 56 -21.04 13.80 -3.38
N ALA A 57 -22.17 14.48 -3.31
CA ALA A 57 -23.48 13.84 -3.20
C ALA A 57 -23.77 12.96 -4.44
N GLU A 58 -23.55 13.49 -5.64
CA GLU A 58 -23.75 12.74 -6.89
C GLU A 58 -22.76 11.59 -7.02
N GLY A 59 -21.49 11.80 -6.67
CA GLY A 59 -20.45 10.78 -6.67
C GLY A 59 -20.77 9.64 -5.69
N LYS A 60 -21.25 9.96 -4.50
CA LYS A 60 -21.73 8.97 -3.53
C LYS A 60 -22.85 8.14 -4.10
N ARG A 61 -23.94 8.80 -4.54
CA ARG A 61 -25.15 8.17 -5.05
C ARG A 61 -24.88 7.25 -6.25
N ARG A 62 -24.05 7.68 -7.20
CA ARG A 62 -23.85 6.96 -8.47
C ARG A 62 -22.72 5.93 -8.45
N LEU A 63 -21.71 6.14 -7.60
CA LEU A 63 -20.45 5.40 -7.70
C LEU A 63 -20.04 4.74 -6.37
N ILE A 64 -20.10 5.49 -5.26
CA ILE A 64 -19.56 4.99 -3.99
C ILE A 64 -20.56 4.07 -3.30
N GLU A 65 -21.84 4.39 -3.35
CA GLU A 65 -22.93 3.65 -2.69
C GLU A 65 -23.54 2.56 -3.61
N ASP A 66 -22.96 2.32 -4.79
CA ASP A 66 -23.37 1.22 -5.66
C ASP A 66 -23.15 -0.12 -4.96
N PRO A 67 -24.21 -0.93 -4.73
CA PRO A 67 -24.10 -2.25 -4.09
C PRO A 67 -23.17 -3.21 -4.85
N GLY A 68 -23.07 -3.05 -6.18
CA GLY A 68 -22.21 -3.86 -7.04
C GLY A 68 -20.71 -3.58 -6.87
N ARG A 69 -20.34 -2.51 -6.18
CA ARG A 69 -18.94 -2.09 -6.05
C ARG A 69 -18.02 -3.13 -5.40
N PHE A 70 -18.54 -3.96 -4.53
CA PHE A 70 -17.82 -5.04 -3.87
C PHE A 70 -17.98 -6.40 -4.57
N ALA A 71 -18.70 -6.46 -5.68
CA ALA A 71 -18.91 -7.72 -6.42
C ALA A 71 -17.60 -8.20 -7.06
N GLY A 72 -17.38 -9.51 -7.04
CA GLY A 72 -16.23 -10.16 -7.67
C GLY A 72 -14.88 -9.94 -6.98
N VAL A 73 -14.85 -9.34 -5.80
CA VAL A 73 -13.61 -9.17 -5.01
C VAL A 73 -13.27 -10.51 -4.36
N THR A 74 -12.06 -11.01 -4.62
CA THR A 74 -11.50 -12.25 -4.05
C THR A 74 -10.15 -12.01 -3.38
N THR A 75 -9.49 -10.91 -3.70
CA THR A 75 -8.17 -10.57 -3.17
C THR A 75 -8.16 -9.11 -2.72
N ILE A 76 -7.87 -8.88 -1.45
CA ILE A 76 -7.78 -7.53 -0.89
C ILE A 76 -6.36 -7.21 -0.43
N GLY A 77 -6.00 -5.94 -0.51
CA GLY A 77 -4.82 -5.37 0.12
C GLY A 77 -5.23 -4.45 1.26
N VAL A 78 -4.46 -4.43 2.34
CA VAL A 78 -4.67 -3.53 3.47
C VAL A 78 -3.37 -2.86 3.86
N ASP A 79 -3.44 -1.55 4.13
CA ASP A 79 -2.30 -0.72 4.53
C ASP A 79 -2.75 0.47 5.37
N GLU A 80 -1.80 1.15 6.00
CA GLU A 80 -2.06 2.43 6.67
C GLU A 80 -1.69 3.61 5.76
N HIS A 81 -2.46 4.70 5.87
CA HIS A 81 -2.17 5.93 5.15
C HIS A 81 -2.32 7.15 6.07
N VAL A 82 -1.42 8.14 5.88
CA VAL A 82 -1.44 9.39 6.64
C VAL A 82 -2.28 10.41 5.88
N TRP A 83 -3.52 10.65 6.30
CA TRP A 83 -4.43 11.56 5.61
C TRP A 83 -4.19 13.05 5.95
N ARG A 84 -3.57 13.35 7.09
CA ARG A 84 -3.16 14.71 7.45
C ARG A 84 -1.87 14.73 8.28
N HIS A 85 -1.04 15.74 8.07
CA HIS A 85 0.15 15.99 8.88
C HIS A 85 -0.17 16.91 10.04
N THR A 86 -0.52 16.33 11.17
CA THR A 86 -0.75 17.08 12.42
C THR A 86 0.10 16.47 13.53
N ARG A 87 0.49 17.30 14.51
CA ARG A 87 1.23 16.82 15.67
C ARG A 87 0.34 16.12 16.69
N ARG A 88 -0.97 16.38 16.69
CA ARG A 88 -1.95 15.84 17.63
C ARG A 88 -3.19 15.32 16.89
N GLY A 89 -3.85 14.31 17.48
CA GLY A 89 -5.06 13.68 16.96
C GLY A 89 -4.82 12.62 15.91
N ASP A 90 -5.89 11.95 15.49
CA ASP A 90 -5.85 10.85 14.54
C ASP A 90 -5.48 11.36 13.15
N ARG A 91 -4.39 10.83 12.64
CA ARG A 91 -3.81 11.17 11.34
C ARG A 91 -3.76 10.00 10.38
N TYR A 92 -4.16 8.83 10.84
CA TYR A 92 -4.10 7.60 10.08
C TYR A 92 -5.48 7.16 9.64
N VAL A 93 -5.52 6.56 8.48
CA VAL A 93 -6.65 5.77 7.98
C VAL A 93 -6.14 4.41 7.54
N THR A 94 -6.96 3.39 7.68
CA THR A 94 -6.74 2.09 7.06
C THR A 94 -7.29 2.14 5.65
N VAL A 95 -6.47 1.82 4.67
CA VAL A 95 -6.80 1.78 3.25
C VAL A 95 -7.04 0.33 2.86
N ILE A 96 -8.18 0.05 2.23
CA ILE A 96 -8.53 -1.28 1.74
C ILE A 96 -8.69 -1.20 0.22
N ILE A 97 -8.00 -2.08 -0.50
CA ILE A 97 -7.99 -2.10 -1.96
C ILE A 97 -8.41 -3.46 -2.51
N ASP A 98 -8.94 -3.44 -3.73
CA ASP A 98 -9.18 -4.63 -4.53
C ASP A 98 -7.95 -4.95 -5.39
N LEU A 99 -7.30 -6.05 -5.10
CA LEU A 99 -6.17 -6.60 -5.85
C LEU A 99 -6.60 -7.68 -6.85
N THR A 100 -7.87 -8.07 -6.88
CA THR A 100 -8.40 -9.11 -7.77
C THR A 100 -8.04 -8.84 -9.23
N PRO A 101 -8.26 -7.62 -9.78
CA PRO A 101 -7.92 -7.34 -11.17
C PRO A 101 -6.43 -7.52 -11.48
N VAL A 102 -5.54 -7.18 -10.54
CA VAL A 102 -4.09 -7.34 -10.70
C VAL A 102 -3.71 -8.82 -10.69
N ARG A 103 -4.23 -9.58 -9.73
CA ARG A 103 -4.00 -11.02 -9.60
C ARG A 103 -4.43 -11.77 -10.85
N GLU A 104 -5.59 -11.41 -11.41
CA GLU A 104 -6.20 -12.05 -12.58
C GLU A 104 -5.75 -11.42 -13.91
N LYS A 105 -4.87 -10.43 -13.91
CA LYS A 105 -4.39 -9.71 -15.11
C LYS A 105 -5.52 -9.03 -15.91
N ARG A 106 -6.58 -8.59 -15.23
CA ARG A 106 -7.76 -7.93 -15.84
C ARG A 106 -7.69 -6.40 -15.77
N GLY A 107 -6.77 -5.84 -14.99
CA GLY A 107 -6.64 -4.39 -14.84
C GLY A 107 -5.91 -3.94 -13.59
N PRO A 108 -5.89 -2.64 -13.32
CA PRO A 108 -5.26 -2.08 -12.14
C PRO A 108 -6.07 -2.37 -10.86
N ALA A 109 -5.40 -2.29 -9.71
CA ALA A 109 -6.05 -2.25 -8.41
C ALA A 109 -6.92 -1.01 -8.26
N ARG A 110 -7.91 -1.08 -7.38
CA ARG A 110 -8.81 0.04 -7.05
C ARG A 110 -9.03 0.16 -5.55
N LEU A 111 -9.26 1.38 -5.10
CA LEU A 111 -9.62 1.66 -3.71
C LEU A 111 -11.04 1.14 -3.43
N LEU A 112 -11.17 0.22 -2.48
CA LEU A 112 -12.47 -0.25 -1.99
C LEU A 112 -13.00 0.66 -0.90
N ASP A 113 -12.17 0.99 0.08
CA ASP A 113 -12.62 1.82 1.20
C ASP A 113 -11.44 2.43 1.95
N MET A 114 -11.76 3.42 2.80
CA MET A 114 -10.87 4.01 3.78
C MET A 114 -11.62 4.20 5.07
N VAL A 115 -11.05 3.74 6.18
CA VAL A 115 -11.65 3.87 7.52
C VAL A 115 -10.70 4.56 8.47
N GLU A 116 -11.24 5.37 9.39
CA GLU A 116 -10.45 6.12 10.35
C GLU A 116 -9.69 5.20 11.31
N GLY A 117 -8.41 5.50 11.54
CA GLY A 117 -7.54 4.72 12.42
C GLY A 117 -6.71 3.68 11.68
N ARG A 118 -5.84 2.96 12.45
CA ARG A 118 -4.92 1.95 11.93
C ARG A 118 -4.80 0.73 12.86
N SER A 119 -5.79 0.49 13.69
CA SER A 119 -5.73 -0.62 14.65
C SER A 119 -6.28 -1.92 14.06
N LYS A 120 -5.93 -3.05 14.72
CA LYS A 120 -6.56 -4.35 14.45
C LYS A 120 -8.10 -4.22 14.45
N GLN A 121 -8.66 -3.52 15.45
CA GLN A 121 -10.11 -3.42 15.61
C GLN A 121 -10.77 -2.67 14.45
N VAL A 122 -10.16 -1.61 13.95
CA VAL A 122 -10.67 -0.85 12.80
C VAL A 122 -10.85 -1.77 11.59
N PHE A 123 -9.82 -2.52 11.22
CA PHE A 123 -9.90 -3.43 10.08
C PHE A 123 -10.84 -4.60 10.34
N LYS A 124 -10.85 -5.15 11.57
CA LYS A 124 -11.77 -6.20 11.97
C LYS A 124 -13.23 -5.78 11.83
N THR A 125 -13.60 -4.62 12.39
CA THR A 125 -14.95 -4.05 12.29
C THR A 125 -15.35 -3.85 10.83
N TRP A 126 -14.46 -3.28 10.01
CA TRP A 126 -14.73 -3.12 8.59
C TRP A 126 -15.04 -4.46 7.88
N LEU A 127 -14.31 -5.52 8.19
CA LEU A 127 -14.58 -6.87 7.65
C LEU A 127 -15.91 -7.43 8.15
N GLU A 128 -16.22 -7.27 9.45
CA GLU A 128 -17.45 -7.76 10.07
C GLU A 128 -18.71 -7.12 9.48
N GLU A 129 -18.62 -5.87 9.03
CA GLU A 129 -19.71 -5.17 8.33
C GLU A 129 -20.00 -5.73 6.93
N ARG A 130 -19.14 -6.53 6.37
CA ARG A 130 -19.37 -7.17 5.06
C ARG A 130 -20.24 -8.40 5.23
N SER A 131 -21.10 -8.68 4.23
CA SER A 131 -21.95 -9.86 4.24
C SER A 131 -21.12 -11.15 4.35
N TRP A 132 -21.67 -12.16 4.96
CA TRP A 132 -21.04 -13.48 5.06
C TRP A 132 -20.62 -14.00 3.68
N ALA A 133 -21.51 -13.94 2.68
CA ALA A 133 -21.24 -14.36 1.33
C ALA A 133 -20.11 -13.58 0.63
N TRP A 134 -19.84 -12.33 1.03
CA TRP A 134 -18.69 -11.58 0.54
C TRP A 134 -17.40 -12.06 1.22
N ARG A 135 -17.45 -12.26 2.53
CA ARG A 135 -16.28 -12.71 3.32
C ARG A 135 -15.78 -14.07 2.87
N GLU A 136 -16.66 -15.03 2.61
CA GLU A 136 -16.30 -16.37 2.11
C GLU A 136 -15.61 -16.36 0.75
N ARG A 137 -15.83 -15.34 -0.07
CA ARG A 137 -15.18 -15.23 -1.38
C ARG A 137 -13.76 -14.67 -1.31
N ILE A 138 -13.36 -14.12 -0.17
CA ILE A 138 -12.00 -13.58 -0.03
C ILE A 138 -11.01 -14.74 0.14
N GLU A 139 -10.16 -14.92 -0.85
CA GLU A 139 -9.13 -15.96 -0.90
C GLU A 139 -7.80 -15.49 -0.32
N VAL A 140 -7.46 -14.21 -0.54
CA VAL A 140 -6.14 -13.66 -0.16
C VAL A 140 -6.27 -12.26 0.44
N VAL A 141 -5.52 -12.04 1.52
CA VAL A 141 -5.33 -10.72 2.14
C VAL A 141 -3.85 -10.36 2.10
N ALA A 142 -3.48 -9.44 1.21
CA ALA A 142 -2.13 -8.89 1.15
C ALA A 142 -1.98 -7.77 2.20
N MET A 143 -0.87 -7.78 2.93
CA MET A 143 -0.62 -6.82 4.01
C MET A 143 0.87 -6.58 4.23
N ASP A 144 1.18 -5.51 4.94
CA ASP A 144 2.52 -5.25 5.45
C ASP A 144 2.87 -6.14 6.67
N GLY A 145 3.93 -5.78 7.41
CA GLY A 145 4.36 -6.50 8.61
C GLY A 145 3.49 -6.30 9.84
N PHE A 146 2.44 -5.46 9.81
CA PHE A 146 1.64 -5.18 10.99
C PHE A 146 0.79 -6.39 11.39
N THR A 147 1.09 -6.94 12.57
CA THR A 147 0.43 -8.15 13.08
C THR A 147 -1.06 -7.98 13.35
N GLY A 148 -1.52 -6.75 13.59
CA GLY A 148 -2.93 -6.43 13.82
C GLY A 148 -3.81 -6.76 12.61
N PHE A 149 -3.37 -6.44 11.40
CA PHE A 149 -4.11 -6.76 10.18
C PHE A 149 -4.19 -8.28 9.95
N LYS A 150 -3.07 -8.99 10.16
CA LYS A 150 -3.06 -10.47 10.10
C LYS A 150 -4.08 -11.07 11.04
N THR A 151 -4.05 -10.66 12.31
CA THR A 151 -4.95 -11.23 13.33
C THR A 151 -6.42 -10.93 13.01
N ALA A 152 -6.73 -9.70 12.57
CA ALA A 152 -8.08 -9.34 12.15
C ALA A 152 -8.56 -10.19 10.96
N ALA A 153 -7.70 -10.37 9.94
CA ALA A 153 -8.00 -11.22 8.80
C ALA A 153 -8.27 -12.67 9.23
N GLN A 154 -7.41 -13.27 10.05
CA GLN A 154 -7.57 -14.65 10.52
C GLN A 154 -8.83 -14.86 11.36
N GLU A 155 -9.26 -13.85 12.14
CA GLU A 155 -10.48 -13.94 12.96
C GLU A 155 -11.77 -13.84 12.16
N VAL A 156 -11.79 -13.08 11.07
CA VAL A 156 -13.02 -12.77 10.31
C VAL A 156 -13.08 -13.48 8.95
N LEU A 157 -11.93 -13.83 8.40
CA LEU A 157 -11.75 -14.49 7.10
C LEU A 157 -10.89 -15.76 7.32
N PRO A 158 -11.38 -16.79 8.02
CA PRO A 158 -10.56 -17.94 8.44
C PRO A 158 -9.98 -18.72 7.25
N ASP A 159 -10.65 -18.71 6.10
CA ASP A 159 -10.23 -19.44 4.90
C ASP A 159 -9.31 -18.61 3.97
N ALA A 160 -9.18 -17.32 4.23
CA ALA A 160 -8.33 -16.45 3.44
C ALA A 160 -6.85 -16.59 3.82
N VAL A 161 -5.99 -16.65 2.81
CA VAL A 161 -4.54 -16.75 3.00
C VAL A 161 -3.95 -15.36 3.24
N PRO A 162 -3.33 -15.10 4.41
CA PRO A 162 -2.58 -13.88 4.63
C PRO A 162 -1.26 -13.93 3.87
N VAL A 163 -0.98 -12.90 3.08
CA VAL A 163 0.27 -12.76 2.32
C VAL A 163 1.01 -11.52 2.80
N MET A 164 2.24 -11.72 3.26
CA MET A 164 3.11 -10.61 3.63
C MET A 164 3.80 -10.04 2.39
N ASP A 165 3.73 -8.72 2.24
CA ASP A 165 4.30 -8.02 1.10
C ASP A 165 5.80 -8.27 0.93
N PRO A 166 6.27 -8.68 -0.27
CA PRO A 166 7.68 -8.88 -0.58
C PRO A 166 8.57 -7.67 -0.28
N PHE A 167 8.10 -6.46 -0.60
CA PHE A 167 8.86 -5.24 -0.34
C PHE A 167 9.14 -5.07 1.15
N HIS A 168 8.14 -5.35 1.98
CA HIS A 168 8.29 -5.28 3.43
C HIS A 168 9.29 -6.32 3.96
N VAL A 169 9.30 -7.55 3.43
CA VAL A 169 10.29 -8.57 3.79
C VAL A 169 11.71 -8.15 3.40
N VAL A 170 11.89 -7.61 2.20
CA VAL A 170 13.18 -7.06 1.73
C VAL A 170 13.60 -5.88 2.61
N GLN A 171 12.66 -5.01 3.01
CA GLN A 171 12.93 -3.90 3.93
C GLN A 171 13.41 -4.39 5.30
N LEU A 172 12.78 -5.41 5.88
CA LEU A 172 13.24 -6.00 7.16
C LEU A 172 14.70 -6.48 7.09
N ALA A 173 15.06 -7.17 6.01
CA ALA A 173 16.43 -7.62 5.80
C ALA A 173 17.41 -6.44 5.62
N GLY A 174 17.00 -5.43 4.86
CA GLY A 174 17.78 -4.22 4.67
C GLY A 174 17.95 -3.40 5.94
N ASP A 175 16.94 -3.35 6.81
CA ASP A 175 17.04 -2.66 8.10
C ASP A 175 17.97 -3.41 9.07
N ALA A 176 17.99 -4.74 9.01
CA ALA A 176 18.98 -5.53 9.75
C ALA A 176 20.41 -5.22 9.25
N LEU A 177 20.62 -5.15 7.93
CA LEU A 177 21.89 -4.75 7.33
C LEU A 177 22.31 -3.33 7.76
N ASP A 178 21.42 -2.36 7.70
CA ASP A 178 21.74 -0.97 8.11
C ASP A 178 22.08 -0.86 9.60
N ARG A 179 21.37 -1.59 10.46
CA ARG A 179 21.69 -1.64 11.90
C ARG A 179 23.04 -2.29 12.14
N THR A 180 23.36 -3.40 11.46
CA THR A 180 24.67 -4.04 11.52
C THR A 180 25.78 -3.06 11.10
N ARG A 181 25.59 -2.37 9.97
CA ARG A 181 26.54 -1.35 9.50
C ARG A 181 26.76 -0.24 10.54
N GLN A 182 25.68 0.26 11.13
CA GLN A 182 25.75 1.32 12.14
C GLN A 182 26.44 0.83 13.43
N ARG A 183 26.20 -0.43 13.85
CA ARG A 183 26.88 -1.04 14.99
C ARG A 183 28.37 -1.16 14.74
N VAL A 184 28.77 -1.76 13.61
CA VAL A 184 30.19 -1.92 13.25
C VAL A 184 30.90 -0.56 13.19
N GLN A 185 30.29 0.47 12.60
CA GLN A 185 30.85 1.82 12.62
C GLN A 185 30.96 2.42 14.03
N GLN A 186 29.99 2.16 14.89
CA GLN A 186 30.06 2.59 16.29
C GLN A 186 31.19 1.90 17.05
N GLU A 187 31.39 0.61 16.81
CA GLU A 187 32.46 -0.18 17.44
C GLU A 187 33.86 0.20 16.93
N THR A 188 34.00 0.47 15.63
CA THR A 188 35.30 0.75 14.99
C THR A 188 35.69 2.23 15.01
N LEU A 189 34.73 3.15 14.92
CA LEU A 189 34.95 4.58 14.72
C LEU A 189 34.34 5.47 15.83
N GLY A 190 33.64 4.89 16.79
CA GLY A 190 32.97 5.63 17.86
C GLY A 190 31.71 6.39 17.44
N HIS A 191 31.22 6.23 16.22
CA HIS A 191 29.99 6.87 15.70
C HIS A 191 29.29 6.03 14.65
N ARG A 192 28.00 6.34 14.35
CA ARG A 192 27.15 5.55 13.42
C ARG A 192 27.38 5.82 11.92
N GLY A 193 28.39 6.60 11.59
CA GLY A 193 28.82 6.91 10.24
C GLY A 193 28.78 8.39 9.86
N ARG A 194 29.85 8.84 9.22
CA ARG A 194 30.04 10.21 8.72
C ARG A 194 30.51 10.19 7.27
N ARG A 195 30.44 11.34 6.62
CA ARG A 195 31.01 11.52 5.30
C ARG A 195 32.52 11.23 5.34
N GLY A 196 32.97 10.33 4.47
CA GLY A 196 34.36 9.87 4.43
C GLY A 196 34.59 8.47 4.97
N ASP A 197 33.71 7.96 5.85
CA ASP A 197 33.84 6.57 6.33
C ASP A 197 33.55 5.57 5.22
N PRO A 198 34.34 4.48 5.09
CA PRO A 198 34.17 3.50 4.02
C PRO A 198 32.76 2.91 3.97
N LEU A 199 32.25 2.38 5.09
CA LEU A 199 30.92 1.80 5.19
C LEU A 199 29.78 2.81 4.97
N TYR A 200 29.95 4.06 5.40
CA TYR A 200 28.98 5.10 5.15
C TYR A 200 28.94 5.49 3.66
N GLY A 201 30.09 5.52 3.02
CA GLY A 201 30.22 5.81 1.59
C GLY A 201 29.49 4.82 0.68
N VAL A 202 29.40 3.56 1.08
CA VAL A 202 28.75 2.47 0.30
C VAL A 202 27.30 2.16 0.74
N ARG A 203 26.72 2.89 1.69
CA ARG A 203 25.40 2.58 2.26
C ARG A 203 24.26 2.42 1.23
N ARG A 204 24.31 3.17 0.13
CA ARG A 204 23.33 3.04 -0.96
C ARG A 204 23.57 1.77 -1.77
N SER A 205 24.83 1.47 -2.10
CA SER A 205 25.21 0.26 -2.82
C SER A 205 24.88 -1.00 -2.02
N LEU A 206 25.02 -0.99 -0.69
CA LEU A 206 24.60 -2.09 0.17
C LEU A 206 23.10 -2.41 0.05
N ARG A 207 22.25 -1.40 -0.16
CA ARG A 207 20.79 -1.56 -0.32
C ARG A 207 20.37 -1.81 -1.79
N THR A 208 21.29 -1.77 -2.71
CA THR A 208 21.04 -2.10 -4.12
C THR A 208 21.14 -3.62 -4.30
N GLY A 209 20.19 -4.21 -5.04
CA GLY A 209 20.29 -5.64 -5.40
C GLY A 209 21.55 -5.88 -6.25
N GLU A 210 22.28 -6.92 -5.94
CA GLU A 210 23.59 -7.25 -6.53
C GLU A 210 23.59 -7.20 -8.06
N ALA A 211 22.55 -7.73 -8.70
CA ALA A 211 22.39 -7.71 -10.16
C ALA A 211 22.25 -6.31 -10.80
N PHE A 212 22.07 -5.26 -10.01
CA PHE A 212 21.93 -3.86 -10.48
C PHE A 212 23.10 -2.98 -10.08
N LEU A 213 24.09 -3.56 -9.42
CA LEU A 213 25.31 -2.84 -9.10
C LEU A 213 26.12 -2.60 -10.38
N THR A 214 26.63 -1.39 -10.52
CA THR A 214 27.64 -1.09 -11.54
C THR A 214 28.97 -1.71 -11.15
N GLN A 215 29.87 -1.93 -12.12
CA GLN A 215 31.23 -2.44 -11.88
C GLN A 215 31.97 -1.62 -10.80
N LYS A 216 31.89 -0.29 -10.88
CA LYS A 216 32.48 0.62 -9.90
C LYS A 216 31.89 0.44 -8.47
N GLN A 217 30.60 0.10 -8.37
CA GLN A 217 29.98 -0.18 -7.08
C GLN A 217 30.42 -1.52 -6.50
N HIS A 218 30.59 -2.56 -7.35
CA HIS A 218 31.16 -3.82 -6.95
C HIS A 218 32.57 -3.64 -6.40
N GLU A 219 33.47 -3.02 -7.16
CA GLU A 219 34.85 -2.76 -6.74
C GLU A 219 34.93 -2.02 -5.39
N ARG A 220 34.02 -1.04 -5.18
CA ARG A 220 33.96 -0.30 -3.90
C ARG A 220 33.45 -1.17 -2.75
N LEU A 221 32.52 -2.07 -2.99
CA LEU A 221 32.03 -3.01 -1.98
C LEU A 221 33.11 -4.03 -1.64
N ASP A 222 33.80 -4.58 -2.65
CA ASP A 222 34.88 -5.53 -2.47
C ASP A 222 36.02 -4.94 -1.64
N ALA A 223 36.42 -3.69 -1.93
CA ALA A 223 37.41 -2.97 -1.16
C ALA A 223 36.99 -2.77 0.32
N VAL A 224 35.69 -2.49 0.56
CA VAL A 224 35.17 -2.33 1.92
C VAL A 224 35.08 -3.66 2.65
N PHE A 225 34.71 -4.75 1.97
CA PHE A 225 34.60 -6.08 2.55
C PHE A 225 35.95 -6.79 2.73
N ALA A 226 37.03 -6.31 2.11
CA ALA A 226 38.38 -6.80 2.33
C ALA A 226 38.88 -6.52 3.77
N ASP A 227 38.30 -5.54 4.45
CA ASP A 227 38.62 -5.26 5.86
C ASP A 227 37.89 -6.26 6.78
N PRO A 228 38.65 -7.07 7.58
CA PRO A 228 38.06 -8.03 8.51
C PRO A 228 37.08 -7.40 9.53
N ALA A 229 37.28 -6.15 9.90
CA ALA A 229 36.38 -5.43 10.78
C ALA A 229 34.95 -5.27 10.22
N HIS A 230 34.79 -5.40 8.92
CA HIS A 230 33.52 -5.31 8.22
C HIS A 230 32.83 -6.68 7.93
N ALA A 231 33.40 -7.78 8.45
CA ALA A 231 32.88 -9.13 8.18
C ALA A 231 31.40 -9.32 8.52
N ASP A 232 30.92 -8.66 9.60
CA ASP A 232 29.51 -8.75 9.97
C ASP A 232 28.59 -8.02 8.96
N VAL A 233 29.06 -6.89 8.44
CA VAL A 233 28.31 -6.15 7.40
C VAL A 233 28.22 -6.98 6.12
N TRP A 234 29.32 -7.65 5.74
CA TRP A 234 29.32 -8.58 4.60
C TRP A 234 28.33 -9.75 4.81
N ARG A 235 28.31 -10.37 6.00
CA ARG A 235 27.33 -11.45 6.30
C ARG A 235 25.90 -10.95 6.23
N ALA A 236 25.58 -9.79 6.82
CA ALA A 236 24.25 -9.21 6.74
C ALA A 236 23.86 -8.83 5.30
N TRP A 237 24.82 -8.32 4.51
CA TRP A 237 24.61 -8.02 3.10
C TRP A 237 24.31 -9.28 2.28
N ARG A 238 25.02 -10.38 2.52
CA ARG A 238 24.74 -11.67 1.86
C ARG A 238 23.32 -12.17 2.16
N VAL A 239 22.85 -12.06 3.40
CA VAL A 239 21.47 -12.42 3.76
C VAL A 239 20.46 -11.53 3.03
N TYR A 240 20.70 -10.21 3.01
CA TYR A 240 19.86 -9.26 2.27
C TYR A 240 19.78 -9.60 0.78
N GLN A 241 20.92 -9.87 0.14
CA GLN A 241 20.96 -10.23 -1.30
C GLN A 241 20.21 -11.54 -1.57
N GLN A 242 20.30 -12.53 -0.70
CA GLN A 242 19.56 -13.79 -0.85
C GLN A 242 18.04 -13.58 -0.74
N VAL A 243 17.56 -12.68 0.15
CA VAL A 243 16.14 -12.31 0.20
C VAL A 243 15.71 -11.67 -1.11
N VAL A 244 16.48 -10.69 -1.60
CA VAL A 244 16.20 -10.02 -2.88
C VAL A 244 16.18 -11.01 -4.04
N ALA A 245 17.17 -11.91 -4.10
CA ALA A 245 17.28 -12.93 -5.16
C ALA A 245 16.09 -13.90 -5.14
N ALA A 246 15.63 -14.33 -3.97
CA ALA A 246 14.48 -15.23 -3.85
C ALA A 246 13.20 -14.62 -4.47
N TYR A 247 12.93 -13.35 -4.24
CA TYR A 247 11.76 -12.66 -4.83
C TYR A 247 11.92 -12.33 -6.32
N ARG A 248 13.14 -12.40 -6.86
CA ARG A 248 13.43 -12.16 -8.28
C ARG A 248 13.52 -13.43 -9.11
N GLU A 249 13.40 -14.59 -8.48
CA GLU A 249 13.38 -15.84 -9.20
C GLU A 249 12.24 -15.87 -10.23
N ARG A 250 12.58 -16.31 -11.44
CA ARG A 250 11.60 -16.45 -12.53
C ARG A 250 10.48 -17.44 -12.19
N PHE A 251 10.85 -18.51 -11.51
CA PHE A 251 9.93 -19.57 -11.10
C PHE A 251 9.63 -19.45 -9.61
N SER A 252 8.37 -19.24 -9.27
CA SER A 252 7.93 -19.02 -7.88
C SER A 252 8.34 -20.17 -6.94
N GLY A 253 8.28 -21.42 -7.40
CA GLY A 253 8.71 -22.57 -6.61
C GLY A 253 10.20 -22.53 -6.22
N ASN A 254 11.08 -22.01 -7.09
CA ASN A 254 12.50 -21.83 -6.77
C ASN A 254 12.68 -20.71 -5.74
N GLY A 255 11.99 -19.59 -5.92
CA GLY A 255 12.01 -18.47 -4.98
C GLY A 255 11.53 -18.90 -3.59
N ARG A 256 10.42 -19.65 -3.53
CA ARG A 256 9.88 -20.23 -2.31
C ARG A 256 10.87 -21.13 -1.58
N ARG A 257 11.51 -22.05 -2.32
CA ARG A 257 12.53 -22.95 -1.77
C ARG A 257 13.72 -22.17 -1.21
N ARG A 258 14.30 -21.25 -2.00
CA ARG A 258 15.43 -20.41 -1.57
C ARG A 258 15.12 -19.62 -0.30
N LEU A 259 13.96 -18.99 -0.25
CA LEU A 259 13.61 -18.17 0.91
C LEU A 259 13.37 -19.03 2.16
N ARG A 260 12.75 -20.21 1.99
CA ARG A 260 12.57 -21.17 3.07
C ARG A 260 13.92 -21.63 3.64
N GLU A 261 14.84 -22.07 2.76
CA GLU A 261 16.19 -22.50 3.14
C GLU A 261 16.97 -21.36 3.82
N LEU A 262 16.85 -20.13 3.32
CA LEU A 262 17.46 -18.97 3.95
C LEU A 262 16.94 -18.73 5.37
N ILE A 263 15.63 -18.83 5.58
CA ILE A 263 15.02 -18.68 6.91
C ILE A 263 15.59 -19.75 7.86
N ASP A 264 15.67 -21.01 7.40
CA ASP A 264 16.21 -22.12 8.19
C ASP A 264 17.68 -21.86 8.55
N VAL A 265 18.51 -21.48 7.59
CA VAL A 265 19.94 -21.18 7.81
C VAL A 265 20.11 -20.01 8.78
N VAL A 266 19.43 -18.88 8.55
CA VAL A 266 19.56 -17.71 9.43
C VAL A 266 19.13 -18.04 10.85
N ARG A 267 18.09 -18.85 11.03
CA ARG A 267 17.65 -19.31 12.36
C ARG A 267 18.65 -20.23 13.05
N ALA A 268 19.18 -21.19 12.33
CA ALA A 268 20.04 -22.23 12.89
C ALA A 268 21.49 -21.79 13.12
N THR A 269 22.03 -20.94 12.23
CA THR A 269 23.48 -20.66 12.19
C THR A 269 23.89 -19.29 12.71
N THR A 270 22.93 -18.37 12.96
CA THR A 270 23.29 -17.03 13.43
C THR A 270 23.73 -17.05 14.90
N PRO A 271 24.96 -16.65 15.21
CA PRO A 271 25.48 -16.67 16.57
C PRO A 271 24.72 -15.75 17.52
N ALA A 272 24.80 -16.03 18.84
CA ALA A 272 24.08 -15.26 19.86
C ALA A 272 24.43 -13.77 19.88
N TRP A 273 25.68 -13.44 19.60
CA TRP A 273 26.19 -12.08 19.58
C TRP A 273 25.74 -11.26 18.37
N PHE A 274 25.30 -11.88 17.28
CA PHE A 274 24.85 -11.17 16.08
C PHE A 274 23.35 -10.81 16.19
N VAL A 275 23.06 -9.83 17.03
CA VAL A 275 21.70 -9.47 17.48
C VAL A 275 20.78 -9.11 16.32
N GLU A 276 21.28 -8.38 15.32
CA GLU A 276 20.47 -7.89 14.19
C GLU A 276 19.96 -9.04 13.33
N LEU A 277 20.83 -9.96 12.93
CA LEU A 277 20.44 -11.12 12.13
C LEU A 277 19.62 -12.13 12.92
N ARG A 278 19.89 -12.31 14.21
CA ARG A 278 19.02 -13.15 15.08
C ARG A 278 17.60 -12.60 15.13
N LYS A 279 17.45 -11.29 15.34
CA LYS A 279 16.15 -10.63 15.37
C LYS A 279 15.42 -10.77 14.02
N LEU A 280 16.14 -10.60 12.90
CA LEU A 280 15.62 -10.86 11.56
C LEU A 280 15.14 -12.30 11.44
N GLY A 281 15.98 -13.29 11.78
CA GLY A 281 15.66 -14.71 11.73
C GLY A 281 14.41 -15.07 12.55
N TYR A 282 14.25 -14.53 13.75
CA TYR A 282 13.03 -14.69 14.55
C TYR A 282 11.79 -14.12 13.86
N THR A 283 11.91 -12.95 13.26
CA THR A 283 10.79 -12.30 12.57
C THR A 283 10.37 -13.09 11.34
N LEU A 284 11.34 -13.50 10.52
CA LEU A 284 11.10 -14.30 9.32
C LEU A 284 10.48 -15.66 9.67
N GLU A 285 10.96 -16.33 10.72
CA GLU A 285 10.41 -17.60 11.17
C GLU A 285 8.97 -17.47 11.63
N ARG A 286 8.67 -16.49 12.48
CA ARG A 286 7.32 -16.24 12.99
C ARG A 286 6.32 -15.93 11.87
N ARG A 287 6.79 -15.33 10.79
CA ARG A 287 5.98 -14.94 9.63
C ARG A 287 6.20 -15.87 8.43
N ARG A 288 6.86 -17.01 8.62
CA ARG A 288 7.24 -17.96 7.55
C ARG A 288 6.08 -18.27 6.60
N GLN A 289 4.93 -18.61 7.14
CA GLN A 289 3.75 -18.97 6.34
C GLN A 289 3.30 -17.81 5.45
N ASP A 290 3.13 -16.61 6.01
CA ASP A 290 2.67 -15.43 5.30
C ASP A 290 3.69 -14.98 4.22
N ILE A 291 4.98 -15.10 4.54
CA ILE A 291 6.08 -14.76 3.63
C ILE A 291 6.13 -15.73 2.44
N LEU A 292 6.02 -17.03 2.71
CA LEU A 292 6.10 -18.05 1.67
C LEU A 292 4.81 -18.14 0.85
N ALA A 293 3.66 -17.73 1.40
CA ALA A 293 2.38 -17.69 0.70
C ALA A 293 2.39 -16.78 -0.56
N TYR A 294 3.24 -15.76 -0.60
CA TYR A 294 3.41 -14.93 -1.80
C TYR A 294 3.77 -15.74 -3.06
N PHE A 295 4.58 -16.79 -2.90
CA PHE A 295 5.00 -17.62 -4.04
C PHE A 295 3.89 -18.54 -4.54
N ASP A 296 2.96 -18.90 -3.67
CA ASP A 296 1.77 -19.68 -4.00
C ASP A 296 0.64 -18.78 -4.57
N HIS A 297 0.65 -17.50 -4.19
CA HIS A 297 -0.31 -16.47 -4.64
C HIS A 297 0.42 -15.30 -5.34
N PRO A 298 1.02 -15.51 -6.52
CA PRO A 298 1.78 -14.48 -7.20
C PRO A 298 0.91 -13.25 -7.55
N ARG A 299 1.54 -12.07 -7.65
CA ARG A 299 0.89 -10.77 -7.89
C ARG A 299 -0.01 -10.27 -6.75
N THR A 300 0.23 -10.73 -5.55
CA THR A 300 -0.45 -10.25 -4.33
C THR A 300 0.45 -9.35 -3.49
N SER A 301 1.37 -8.62 -4.13
CA SER A 301 2.18 -7.62 -3.45
C SER A 301 1.38 -6.37 -3.08
N ASN A 302 1.86 -5.62 -2.11
CA ASN A 302 1.27 -4.35 -1.69
C ASN A 302 1.69 -3.15 -2.57
N GLY A 303 2.51 -3.39 -3.61
CA GLY A 303 2.92 -2.35 -4.56
C GLY A 303 1.76 -1.55 -5.19
N PRO A 304 0.64 -2.19 -5.59
CA PRO A 304 -0.54 -1.46 -6.03
C PRO A 304 -1.15 -0.59 -4.93
N THR A 305 -1.08 -0.98 -3.66
CA THR A 305 -1.53 -0.16 -2.52
C THR A 305 -0.64 1.07 -2.35
N GLU A 306 0.67 0.91 -2.46
CA GLU A 306 1.61 2.04 -2.45
C GLU A 306 1.34 3.02 -3.61
N ALA A 307 1.01 2.50 -4.81
CA ALA A 307 0.65 3.33 -5.95
C ALA A 307 -0.65 4.11 -5.70
N ILE A 308 -1.65 3.50 -5.06
CA ILE A 308 -2.88 4.18 -4.62
C ILE A 308 -2.54 5.21 -3.54
N ASN A 309 -1.76 4.87 -2.52
CA ASN A 309 -1.32 5.81 -1.49
C ASN A 309 -0.60 7.01 -2.09
N GLY A 310 0.24 6.82 -3.11
CA GLY A 310 0.88 7.92 -3.87
C GLY A 310 -0.14 8.84 -4.57
N ARG A 311 -1.20 8.28 -5.15
CA ARG A 311 -2.30 9.08 -5.71
C ARG A 311 -3.06 9.87 -4.64
N LEU A 312 -3.30 9.28 -3.48
CA LEU A 312 -3.96 9.96 -2.36
C LEU A 312 -3.11 11.11 -1.82
N GLU A 313 -1.78 10.95 -1.77
CA GLU A 313 -0.85 12.03 -1.45
C GLU A 313 -0.92 13.16 -2.48
N HIS A 314 -0.94 12.83 -3.78
CA HIS A 314 -1.09 13.81 -4.84
C HIS A 314 -2.44 14.55 -4.74
N LEU A 315 -3.55 13.84 -4.53
CA LEU A 315 -4.87 14.42 -4.30
C LEU A 315 -4.85 15.40 -3.12
N ARG A 316 -4.23 15.01 -2.01
CA ARG A 316 -4.10 15.84 -0.82
C ARG A 316 -3.27 17.09 -1.09
N GLY A 317 -2.15 16.97 -1.81
CA GLY A 317 -1.30 18.08 -2.21
C GLY A 317 -2.02 19.08 -3.13
N SER A 318 -2.72 18.57 -4.16
CA SER A 318 -3.46 19.36 -5.12
C SER A 318 -4.64 20.13 -4.48
N ALA A 319 -5.24 19.57 -3.43
CA ALA A 319 -6.30 20.21 -2.66
C ALA A 319 -5.79 21.13 -1.54
N LEU A 320 -4.46 21.30 -1.39
CA LEU A 320 -3.83 22.03 -0.28
C LEU A 320 -4.23 21.48 1.09
N GLY A 321 -4.47 20.18 1.17
CA GLY A 321 -4.92 19.48 2.37
C GLY A 321 -6.44 19.35 2.50
N PHE A 322 -6.85 18.54 3.46
CA PHE A 322 -8.25 18.32 3.81
C PHE A 322 -8.47 18.63 5.28
N ARG A 323 -9.56 19.31 5.59
CA ARG A 323 -9.96 19.60 6.98
C ARG A 323 -10.94 18.57 7.53
N ASN A 324 -11.65 17.87 6.66
CA ASN A 324 -12.71 16.93 6.99
C ASN A 324 -12.38 15.55 6.40
N LEU A 325 -12.32 14.54 7.25
CA LEU A 325 -11.97 13.17 6.85
C LEU A 325 -13.02 12.56 5.93
N THR A 326 -14.31 12.77 6.17
CA THR A 326 -15.39 12.25 5.31
C THR A 326 -15.25 12.77 3.88
N ASN A 327 -14.93 14.05 3.71
CA ASN A 327 -14.67 14.63 2.39
C ASN A 327 -13.40 14.04 1.76
N TYR A 328 -12.35 13.80 2.57
CA TYR A 328 -11.13 13.17 2.07
C TYR A 328 -11.42 11.76 1.56
N ILE A 329 -12.12 10.93 2.35
CA ILE A 329 -12.49 9.57 1.97
C ILE A 329 -13.32 9.57 0.68
N ALA A 330 -14.37 10.38 0.60
CA ALA A 330 -15.21 10.47 -0.60
C ALA A 330 -14.41 10.90 -1.84
N ARG A 331 -13.52 11.88 -1.71
CA ARG A 331 -12.64 12.34 -2.79
C ARG A 331 -11.62 11.27 -3.18
N SER A 332 -11.05 10.56 -2.22
CA SER A 332 -10.13 9.45 -2.44
C SER A 332 -10.78 8.30 -3.19
N LEU A 333 -12.01 7.96 -2.83
CA LEU A 333 -12.81 6.95 -3.54
C LEU A 333 -13.11 7.37 -4.98
N LEU A 334 -13.50 8.62 -5.22
CA LEU A 334 -13.70 9.13 -6.57
C LEU A 334 -12.41 9.12 -7.40
N GLU A 335 -11.27 9.39 -6.78
CA GLU A 335 -9.95 9.42 -7.43
C GLU A 335 -9.43 8.03 -7.80
N ALA A 336 -9.55 7.06 -6.88
CA ALA A 336 -8.89 5.77 -6.98
C ALA A 336 -9.84 4.55 -6.93
N GLY A 337 -11.15 4.76 -6.85
CA GLY A 337 -12.16 3.69 -6.74
C GLY A 337 -12.42 2.91 -8.03
N GLY A 338 -11.73 3.24 -9.13
CA GLY A 338 -11.87 2.48 -10.39
C GLY A 338 -13.11 2.85 -11.21
N PHE A 339 -13.65 4.05 -11.03
CA PHE A 339 -14.92 4.46 -11.64
C PHE A 339 -14.82 4.96 -13.10
N ARG A 340 -13.62 5.05 -13.67
CA ARG A 340 -13.43 5.50 -15.08
C ARG A 340 -14.32 4.74 -16.09
N PRO A 341 -14.38 3.39 -16.07
CA PRO A 341 -15.19 2.67 -17.04
C PRO A 341 -16.69 2.95 -16.94
N LEU A 342 -17.16 3.37 -15.76
CA LEU A 342 -18.59 3.67 -15.55
C LEU A 342 -19.00 5.05 -16.09
N LEU A 343 -18.04 5.94 -16.27
CA LEU A 343 -18.27 7.33 -16.70
C LEU A 343 -17.87 7.56 -18.17
N HIS A 344 -16.87 6.87 -18.68
CA HIS A 344 -16.37 7.08 -20.03
C HIS A 344 -17.26 6.34 -21.06
N PRO A 345 -17.84 7.03 -22.07
CA PRO A 345 -18.74 6.42 -23.04
C PRO A 345 -18.15 5.27 -23.87
N GLN A 346 -16.81 5.31 -24.08
CA GLN A 346 -16.08 4.29 -24.86
C GLN A 346 -15.85 2.97 -24.09
N PHE A 347 -16.16 2.93 -22.79
CA PHE A 347 -16.01 1.74 -21.94
C PHE A 347 -17.37 1.17 -21.49
N ARG A 348 -18.48 1.61 -22.12
CA ARG A 348 -19.81 1.08 -21.87
C ARG A 348 -20.11 -0.09 -22.81
#